data_d974b3498d29a61049bd77d26fb59d54
#
_entry.id   d974b3498d29a61049bd77d26fb59d54
#
_cell.length_a   1.000
_cell.length_b   1.000
_cell.length_c   1.000
_cell.angle_alpha   90.00
_cell.angle_beta   90.00
_cell.angle_gamma   90.00
#
_symmetry.space_group_name_H-M   'P 1'
#
loop_
_entity.id
_entity.type
_entity.pdbx_description
1 polymer ?
#
loop_
_entity_poly.entity_id
_entity_poly.type
_entity_poly.pdbx_seq_one_letter_code
_entity_poly.pdbx_strand_id
1 'polypeptide(L)'
;MTSKKRIAIIGAGVGGLTAAAILARSFDVRVYERAPQAGGKIRQVAIGDSAIDSGPTVFTMAWVFEEIFAAAGTALNDHLSLNKLDVLARHAWRDGGRLDLYADETRTAEAIAEFSSRADAENYLAFCAKTKRIFETLRDPFLCATQPSFASLMMRSNPIALLGTKPFFTMWSELMASFKDSRLAQLFGRYATYCGSSPFEAPATLMLIAHVEQEGVWFLDGGMQAIATALERVAKQNGAEFTYNAHVTEITAGANSVSGVKLSNDEKIDADIVLYNGDTGAIDNGAMGASARRAISLPTDRRRSQSAITWSASATVTDFDLSAHNVFFSDDYQSEFDSVFKQDRIPETPTTYVFAPDRTSNHAIHGAPERLFILVNAPPIGDRHDYTQHEIDACQTRTIDHLEHCGVTVRINENTSTVTTPTDFANMFPGTGGALFGAACHSWRASFQRPTVRAKIPGLYLAGGSVHPGPGVPMAALSGKTAAAAILSDSGVK
;
A
#
# COMPACT_ATOMS: atom_id res chain seq x y z
N MET A 1 -31.49 -8.37 28.25
CA MET A 1 -30.39 -8.44 27.29
C MET A 1 -29.65 -7.11 27.35
N THR A 2 -28.41 -7.08 27.78
CA THR A 2 -27.58 -5.86 27.67
C THR A 2 -27.47 -5.45 26.23
N SER A 3 -27.77 -4.18 25.89
CA SER A 3 -27.62 -3.67 24.52
C SER A 3 -26.16 -3.86 24.07
N LYS A 4 -25.95 -4.30 22.83
CA LYS A 4 -24.61 -4.36 22.26
C LYS A 4 -23.98 -2.96 22.29
N LYS A 5 -22.68 -2.86 22.60
CA LYS A 5 -21.95 -1.60 22.45
C LYS A 5 -21.95 -1.15 21.01
N ARG A 6 -22.11 0.15 20.79
CA ARG A 6 -22.13 0.79 19.47
C ARG A 6 -20.72 1.17 19.04
N ILE A 7 -20.32 0.74 17.87
CA ILE A 7 -19.03 1.07 17.26
C ILE A 7 -19.26 1.91 16.00
N ALA A 8 -18.70 3.11 15.97
CA ALA A 8 -18.60 3.90 14.74
C ALA A 8 -17.24 3.68 14.09
N ILE A 9 -17.23 3.18 12.85
CA ILE A 9 -16.02 3.04 12.04
C ILE A 9 -15.98 4.16 11.00
N ILE A 10 -14.91 4.94 10.99
CA ILE A 10 -14.70 6.05 10.06
C ILE A 10 -13.82 5.56 8.91
N GLY A 11 -14.41 5.42 7.72
CA GLY A 11 -13.75 5.00 6.49
C GLY A 11 -13.85 3.49 6.21
N ALA A 12 -14.38 3.17 5.02
CA ALA A 12 -14.51 1.81 4.48
C ALA A 12 -13.31 1.38 3.63
N GLY A 13 -12.09 1.80 3.98
CA GLY A 13 -10.86 1.23 3.45
C GLY A 13 -10.60 -0.16 4.05
N VAL A 14 -9.63 -0.91 3.52
CA VAL A 14 -9.40 -2.32 3.88
C VAL A 14 -9.23 -2.56 5.38
N GLY A 15 -8.59 -1.65 6.13
CA GLY A 15 -8.47 -1.79 7.59
C GLY A 15 -9.81 -1.66 8.32
N GLY A 16 -10.63 -0.67 7.93
CA GLY A 16 -11.98 -0.48 8.47
C GLY A 16 -12.93 -1.62 8.12
N LEU A 17 -12.89 -2.09 6.88
CA LEU A 17 -13.67 -3.25 6.41
C LEU A 17 -13.29 -4.53 7.16
N THR A 18 -11.99 -4.77 7.36
CA THR A 18 -11.51 -5.92 8.16
C THR A 18 -12.05 -5.87 9.57
N ALA A 19 -11.94 -4.71 10.23
CA ALA A 19 -12.45 -4.55 11.59
C ALA A 19 -13.98 -4.70 11.64
N ALA A 20 -14.71 -4.13 10.68
CA ALA A 20 -16.16 -4.27 10.57
C ALA A 20 -16.59 -5.74 10.45
N ALA A 21 -15.94 -6.50 9.54
CA ALA A 21 -16.25 -7.91 9.32
C ALA A 21 -16.08 -8.76 10.58
N ILE A 22 -15.07 -8.48 11.39
CA ILE A 22 -14.80 -9.22 12.63
C ILE A 22 -15.74 -8.75 13.77
N LEU A 23 -15.88 -7.45 13.97
CA LEU A 23 -16.56 -6.86 15.15
C LEU A 23 -18.08 -6.97 15.06
N ALA A 24 -18.69 -6.98 13.87
CA ALA A 24 -20.15 -7.01 13.72
C ALA A 24 -20.80 -8.27 14.29
N ARG A 25 -20.04 -9.32 14.49
CA ARG A 25 -20.52 -10.54 15.17
C ARG A 25 -20.90 -10.28 16.64
N SER A 26 -20.24 -9.34 17.29
CA SER A 26 -20.36 -9.10 18.74
C SER A 26 -20.90 -7.72 19.09
N PHE A 27 -20.82 -6.75 18.21
CA PHE A 27 -21.16 -5.34 18.45
C PHE A 27 -22.21 -4.82 17.45
N ASP A 28 -22.83 -3.66 17.78
CA ASP A 28 -23.58 -2.85 16.81
C ASP A 28 -22.57 -1.97 16.04
N VAL A 29 -22.25 -2.37 14.80
CA VAL A 29 -21.19 -1.74 14.00
C VAL A 29 -21.80 -0.92 12.88
N ARG A 30 -21.43 0.38 12.83
CA ARG A 30 -21.81 1.30 11.75
C ARG A 30 -20.56 1.89 11.12
N VAL A 31 -20.48 1.77 9.80
CA VAL A 31 -19.36 2.27 8.98
C VAL A 31 -19.81 3.50 8.22
N TYR A 32 -19.09 4.60 8.39
CA TYR A 32 -19.33 5.87 7.69
C TYR A 32 -18.22 6.11 6.68
N GLU A 33 -18.58 6.12 5.40
CA GLU A 33 -17.65 6.32 4.29
C GLU A 33 -18.03 7.56 3.50
N ARG A 34 -17.03 8.44 3.26
CA ARG A 34 -17.23 9.67 2.50
C ARG A 34 -17.46 9.44 1.00
N ALA A 35 -16.88 8.36 0.46
CA ALA A 35 -17.04 7.95 -0.93
C ALA A 35 -18.39 7.25 -1.18
N PRO A 36 -18.82 7.13 -2.45
CA PRO A 36 -20.05 6.41 -2.80
C PRO A 36 -19.93 4.88 -2.66
N GLN A 37 -18.74 4.35 -2.40
CA GLN A 37 -18.49 2.91 -2.29
C GLN A 37 -17.32 2.62 -1.35
N ALA A 38 -17.22 1.35 -0.91
CA ALA A 38 -16.12 0.84 -0.11
C ALA A 38 -14.84 0.64 -0.94
N GLY A 39 -13.68 0.64 -0.27
CA GLY A 39 -12.37 0.34 -0.84
C GLY A 39 -11.28 1.33 -0.43
N GLY A 40 -11.62 2.60 -0.28
CA GLY A 40 -10.63 3.64 0.01
C GLY A 40 -9.58 3.74 -1.09
N LYS A 41 -8.30 3.41 -0.78
CA LYS A 41 -7.21 3.40 -1.77
C LYS A 41 -7.29 2.21 -2.75
N ILE A 42 -7.98 1.13 -2.39
CA ILE A 42 -8.39 0.07 -3.32
C ILE A 42 -9.58 0.63 -4.11
N ARG A 43 -9.33 1.08 -5.33
CA ARG A 43 -10.35 1.71 -6.17
C ARG A 43 -10.20 1.32 -7.63
N GLN A 44 -11.28 1.40 -8.36
CA GLN A 44 -11.30 1.27 -9.81
C GLN A 44 -11.74 2.57 -10.46
N VAL A 45 -11.24 2.83 -11.66
CA VAL A 45 -11.69 3.92 -12.54
C VAL A 45 -12.38 3.32 -13.74
N ALA A 46 -13.57 3.82 -14.05
CA ALA A 46 -14.31 3.42 -15.24
C ALA A 46 -13.71 4.09 -16.49
N ILE A 47 -13.39 3.30 -17.51
CA ILE A 47 -12.90 3.75 -18.81
C ILE A 47 -13.76 3.08 -19.89
N GLY A 48 -14.70 3.83 -20.47
CA GLY A 48 -15.71 3.24 -21.34
C GLY A 48 -16.51 2.18 -20.58
N ASP A 49 -16.63 0.99 -21.18
CA ASP A 49 -17.34 -0.15 -20.59
C ASP A 49 -16.44 -1.00 -19.67
N SER A 50 -15.20 -0.59 -19.43
CA SER A 50 -14.20 -1.32 -18.63
C SER A 50 -13.94 -0.62 -17.30
N ALA A 51 -13.48 -1.39 -16.30
CA ALA A 51 -12.96 -0.87 -15.03
C ALA A 51 -11.49 -1.24 -14.89
N ILE A 52 -10.67 -0.30 -14.40
CA ILE A 52 -9.24 -0.46 -14.24
C ILE A 52 -8.89 -0.21 -12.78
N ASP A 53 -8.18 -1.16 -12.14
CA ASP A 53 -7.63 -0.95 -10.81
C ASP A 53 -6.66 0.24 -10.83
N SER A 54 -6.97 1.27 -10.05
CA SER A 54 -6.30 2.57 -10.08
C SER A 54 -5.76 2.96 -8.69
N GLY A 55 -5.38 1.96 -7.95
CA GLY A 55 -4.74 2.01 -6.64
C GLY A 55 -3.67 0.94 -6.52
N PRO A 56 -3.62 0.17 -5.42
CA PRO A 56 -2.76 -1.00 -5.32
C PRO A 56 -3.20 -2.06 -6.34
N THR A 57 -2.21 -2.68 -7.01
CA THR A 57 -2.42 -3.66 -8.07
C THR A 57 -1.78 -5.02 -7.76
N VAL A 58 -0.93 -5.08 -6.73
CA VAL A 58 -0.19 -6.29 -6.35
C VAL A 58 -0.82 -6.91 -5.10
N PHE A 59 -1.36 -8.12 -5.22
CA PHE A 59 -1.86 -8.88 -4.08
C PHE A 59 -0.80 -9.87 -3.59
N THR A 60 -0.40 -9.72 -2.35
CA THR A 60 0.59 -10.57 -1.66
C THR A 60 0.08 -10.98 -0.29
N MET A 61 0.81 -11.86 0.40
CA MET A 61 0.51 -12.28 1.78
C MET A 61 -0.93 -12.79 1.93
N ALA A 62 -1.36 -13.70 1.07
CA ALA A 62 -2.72 -14.27 1.08
C ALA A 62 -3.12 -14.80 2.47
N TRP A 63 -2.15 -15.34 3.24
CA TRP A 63 -2.35 -15.83 4.60
C TRP A 63 -2.95 -14.78 5.56
N VAL A 64 -2.65 -13.48 5.35
CA VAL A 64 -3.26 -12.40 6.16
C VAL A 64 -4.76 -12.37 5.97
N PHE A 65 -5.21 -12.51 4.73
CA PHE A 65 -6.64 -12.51 4.40
C PHE A 65 -7.31 -13.83 4.80
N GLU A 66 -6.63 -14.97 4.69
CA GLU A 66 -7.11 -16.25 5.22
C GLU A 66 -7.42 -16.13 6.72
N GLU A 67 -6.51 -15.57 7.50
CA GLU A 67 -6.70 -15.33 8.93
C GLU A 67 -7.83 -14.31 9.23
N ILE A 68 -8.00 -13.29 8.39
CA ILE A 68 -9.06 -12.27 8.55
C ILE A 68 -10.43 -12.89 8.28
N PHE A 69 -10.60 -13.61 7.16
CA PHE A 69 -11.86 -14.26 6.83
C PHE A 69 -12.22 -15.34 7.86
N ALA A 70 -11.24 -16.11 8.33
CA ALA A 70 -11.43 -17.06 9.43
C ALA A 70 -11.91 -16.36 10.72
N ALA A 71 -11.30 -15.24 11.11
CA ALA A 71 -11.73 -14.44 12.27
C ALA A 71 -13.14 -13.86 12.08
N ALA A 72 -13.53 -13.54 10.84
CA ALA A 72 -14.87 -13.09 10.49
C ALA A 72 -15.90 -14.25 10.37
N GLY A 73 -15.47 -15.53 10.51
CA GLY A 73 -16.32 -16.70 10.57
C GLY A 73 -16.61 -17.37 9.21
N THR A 74 -15.75 -17.17 8.20
CA THR A 74 -15.86 -17.75 6.86
C THR A 74 -14.46 -18.06 6.30
N ALA A 75 -14.36 -18.60 5.09
CA ALA A 75 -13.09 -18.87 4.43
C ALA A 75 -12.84 -17.88 3.27
N LEU A 76 -11.59 -17.54 3.03
CA LEU A 76 -11.18 -16.64 1.94
C LEU A 76 -11.68 -17.13 0.57
N ASN A 77 -11.52 -18.43 0.32
CA ASN A 77 -11.87 -19.06 -0.97
C ASN A 77 -13.38 -19.12 -1.24
N ASP A 78 -14.23 -18.87 -0.23
CA ASP A 78 -15.69 -18.73 -0.42
C ASP A 78 -16.06 -17.40 -1.08
N HIS A 79 -15.12 -16.45 -1.11
CA HIS A 79 -15.37 -15.08 -1.52
C HIS A 79 -14.47 -14.57 -2.65
N LEU A 80 -13.25 -15.10 -2.77
CA LEU A 80 -12.23 -14.64 -3.71
C LEU A 80 -11.59 -15.82 -4.44
N SER A 81 -11.40 -15.65 -5.74
CA SER A 81 -10.60 -16.54 -6.58
C SER A 81 -9.21 -15.94 -6.78
N LEU A 82 -8.19 -16.69 -6.38
CA LEU A 82 -6.79 -16.29 -6.34
C LEU A 82 -6.00 -17.10 -7.36
N ASN A 83 -5.43 -16.44 -8.36
CA ASN A 83 -4.62 -17.06 -9.41
C ASN A 83 -3.15 -16.63 -9.22
N LYS A 84 -2.28 -17.55 -8.82
CA LYS A 84 -0.86 -17.25 -8.61
C LYS A 84 -0.18 -16.96 -9.95
N LEU A 85 0.56 -15.84 -10.02
CA LEU A 85 1.32 -15.46 -11.21
C LEU A 85 2.62 -16.28 -11.29
N ASP A 86 3.01 -16.69 -12.48
CA ASP A 86 4.30 -17.32 -12.77
C ASP A 86 5.40 -16.26 -12.93
N VAL A 87 5.11 -15.19 -13.66
CA VAL A 87 5.98 -14.02 -13.77
C VAL A 87 5.49 -12.97 -12.76
N LEU A 88 6.30 -12.71 -11.73
CA LEU A 88 5.98 -11.74 -10.68
C LEU A 88 6.01 -10.31 -11.20
N ALA A 89 7.07 -9.99 -11.98
CA ALA A 89 7.20 -8.72 -12.67
C ALA A 89 8.23 -8.81 -13.79
N ARG A 90 8.01 -8.05 -14.87
CA ARG A 90 8.93 -7.85 -15.98
C ARG A 90 9.62 -6.51 -15.85
N HIS A 91 10.92 -6.48 -16.03
CA HIS A 91 11.75 -5.29 -15.87
C HIS A 91 12.48 -4.96 -17.16
N ALA A 92 12.60 -3.67 -17.46
CA ALA A 92 13.33 -3.20 -18.64
C ALA A 92 14.10 -1.92 -18.33
N TRP A 93 15.20 -1.74 -19.07
CA TRP A 93 16.08 -0.58 -19.00
C TRP A 93 16.29 0.01 -20.41
N ARG A 94 16.69 1.27 -20.46
CA ARG A 94 16.92 1.99 -21.73
C ARG A 94 18.09 1.43 -22.53
N ASP A 95 19.03 0.72 -21.90
CA ASP A 95 20.13 0.03 -22.56
C ASP A 95 19.69 -1.25 -23.29
N GLY A 96 18.40 -1.57 -23.28
CA GLY A 96 17.81 -2.77 -23.88
C GLY A 96 17.81 -3.98 -22.95
N GLY A 97 18.32 -3.87 -21.73
CA GLY A 97 18.28 -4.93 -20.72
C GLY A 97 16.84 -5.29 -20.36
N ARG A 98 16.55 -6.59 -20.26
CA ARG A 98 15.23 -7.12 -19.83
C ARG A 98 15.43 -8.26 -18.85
N LEU A 99 14.63 -8.29 -17.79
CA LEU A 99 14.70 -9.34 -16.77
C LEU A 99 13.30 -9.62 -16.18
N ASP A 100 12.90 -10.88 -16.23
CA ASP A 100 11.69 -11.35 -15.55
C ASP A 100 12.03 -11.92 -14.17
N LEU A 101 11.29 -11.51 -13.15
CA LEU A 101 11.26 -12.21 -11.88
C LEU A 101 10.15 -13.25 -11.92
N TYR A 102 10.50 -14.49 -11.66
CA TYR A 102 9.58 -15.64 -11.62
C TYR A 102 9.22 -16.00 -10.18
N ALA A 103 8.07 -16.65 -10.00
CA ALA A 103 7.70 -17.26 -8.74
C ALA A 103 8.66 -18.38 -8.32
N ASP A 104 9.36 -18.99 -9.28
CA ASP A 104 10.44 -19.95 -9.06
C ASP A 104 11.79 -19.23 -8.93
N GLU A 105 12.44 -19.35 -7.76
CA GLU A 105 13.75 -18.72 -7.50
C GLU A 105 14.84 -19.23 -8.42
N THR A 106 14.81 -20.53 -8.83
CA THR A 106 15.80 -21.12 -9.70
C THR A 106 15.72 -20.53 -11.11
N ARG A 107 14.51 -20.41 -11.65
CA ARG A 107 14.27 -19.75 -12.94
C ARG A 107 14.71 -18.28 -12.93
N THR A 108 14.43 -17.58 -11.82
CA THR A 108 14.92 -16.20 -11.67
C THR A 108 16.45 -16.15 -11.64
N ALA A 109 17.10 -17.08 -10.93
CA ALA A 109 18.57 -17.14 -10.90
C ALA A 109 19.16 -17.43 -12.29
N GLU A 110 18.53 -18.32 -13.07
CA GLU A 110 18.93 -18.60 -14.46
C GLU A 110 18.79 -17.35 -15.33
N ALA A 111 17.67 -16.64 -15.24
CA ALA A 111 17.46 -15.38 -15.95
C ALA A 111 18.49 -14.30 -15.56
N ILE A 112 18.85 -14.20 -14.28
CA ILE A 112 19.90 -13.29 -13.81
C ILE A 112 21.28 -13.72 -14.34
N ALA A 113 21.57 -15.01 -14.43
CA ALA A 113 22.85 -15.49 -14.98
C ALA A 113 23.02 -15.09 -16.47
N GLU A 114 21.93 -15.09 -17.23
CA GLU A 114 21.91 -14.63 -18.63
C GLU A 114 21.98 -13.10 -18.74
N PHE A 115 21.24 -12.41 -17.87
CA PHE A 115 21.13 -10.93 -17.86
C PHE A 115 22.43 -10.25 -17.41
N SER A 116 23.10 -10.80 -16.40
CA SER A 116 24.27 -10.23 -15.75
C SER A 116 25.44 -11.23 -15.67
N SER A 117 25.38 -12.15 -14.71
CA SER A 117 26.46 -13.13 -14.49
C SER A 117 26.01 -14.27 -13.57
N ARG A 118 26.74 -15.41 -13.65
CA ARG A 118 26.56 -16.54 -12.70
C ARG A 118 26.80 -16.11 -11.24
N ALA A 119 27.76 -15.21 -11.04
CA ALA A 119 28.06 -14.72 -9.68
C ALA A 119 26.87 -13.92 -9.10
N ASP A 120 26.19 -13.11 -9.91
CA ASP A 120 25.00 -12.40 -9.47
C ASP A 120 23.78 -13.34 -9.30
N ALA A 121 23.69 -14.44 -10.09
CA ALA A 121 22.68 -15.48 -9.85
C ALA A 121 22.88 -16.20 -8.51
N GLU A 122 24.12 -16.54 -8.14
CA GLU A 122 24.44 -17.11 -6.82
C GLU A 122 24.15 -16.09 -5.69
N ASN A 123 24.50 -14.82 -5.92
CA ASN A 123 24.21 -13.72 -5.00
C ASN A 123 22.71 -13.53 -4.81
N TYR A 124 21.91 -13.70 -5.87
CA TYR A 124 20.45 -13.63 -5.79
C TYR A 124 19.88 -14.73 -4.89
N LEU A 125 20.32 -15.98 -5.02
CA LEU A 125 19.86 -17.06 -4.14
C LEU A 125 20.24 -16.79 -2.67
N ALA A 126 21.44 -16.26 -2.45
CA ALA A 126 21.87 -15.83 -1.10
C ALA A 126 21.02 -14.65 -0.58
N PHE A 127 20.64 -13.72 -1.47
CA PHE A 127 19.75 -12.61 -1.16
C PHE A 127 18.34 -13.10 -0.79
N CYS A 128 17.75 -14.06 -1.52
CA CYS A 128 16.45 -14.68 -1.18
C CYS A 128 16.49 -15.30 0.23
N ALA A 129 17.52 -16.10 0.52
CA ALA A 129 17.71 -16.68 1.85
C ALA A 129 17.88 -15.62 2.96
N LYS A 130 18.52 -14.47 2.66
CA LYS A 130 18.69 -13.34 3.59
C LYS A 130 17.34 -12.64 3.84
N THR A 131 16.59 -12.31 2.80
CA THR A 131 15.32 -11.60 2.90
C THR A 131 14.25 -12.43 3.61
N LYS A 132 14.23 -13.75 3.39
CA LYS A 132 13.41 -14.70 4.13
C LYS A 132 13.73 -14.67 5.64
N ARG A 133 15.01 -14.74 6.02
CA ARG A 133 15.42 -14.64 7.44
C ARG A 133 15.01 -13.31 8.07
N ILE A 134 15.11 -12.20 7.33
CA ILE A 134 14.65 -10.89 7.82
C ILE A 134 13.16 -10.92 8.10
N PHE A 135 12.36 -11.45 7.17
CA PHE A 135 10.91 -11.58 7.32
C PHE A 135 10.55 -12.45 8.52
N GLU A 136 11.10 -13.66 8.63
CA GLU A 136 10.86 -14.59 9.73
C GLU A 136 11.24 -13.98 11.10
N THR A 137 12.34 -13.21 11.13
CA THR A 137 12.79 -12.54 12.36
C THR A 137 11.85 -11.44 12.81
N LEU A 138 11.19 -10.73 11.87
CA LEU A 138 10.37 -9.55 12.15
C LEU A 138 8.87 -9.82 12.13
N ARG A 139 8.40 -10.91 11.54
CA ARG A 139 6.98 -11.20 11.34
C ARG A 139 6.19 -11.15 12.66
N ASP A 140 6.50 -12.06 13.58
CA ASP A 140 5.70 -12.19 14.81
C ASP A 140 6.00 -11.12 15.86
N PRO A 141 7.28 -10.78 16.15
CA PRO A 141 7.60 -9.82 17.19
C PRO A 141 7.39 -8.36 16.77
N PHE A 142 7.29 -8.08 15.47
CA PHE A 142 7.08 -6.72 14.97
C PHE A 142 5.84 -6.60 14.10
N LEU A 143 5.74 -7.24 12.93
CA LEU A 143 4.62 -7.02 12.00
C LEU A 143 3.27 -7.42 12.59
N CYS A 144 3.19 -8.55 13.29
CA CYS A 144 1.96 -9.05 13.93
C CYS A 144 1.76 -8.52 15.36
N ALA A 145 2.70 -7.74 15.90
CA ALA A 145 2.61 -7.26 17.27
C ALA A 145 1.59 -6.10 17.41
N THR A 146 0.79 -6.13 18.47
CA THR A 146 -0.19 -5.06 18.77
C THR A 146 0.46 -3.74 19.20
N GLN A 147 1.58 -3.80 19.90
CA GLN A 147 2.33 -2.65 20.42
C GLN A 147 3.82 -2.89 20.31
N PRO A 148 4.38 -2.84 19.08
CA PRO A 148 5.80 -3.03 18.91
C PRO A 148 6.56 -1.84 19.49
N SER A 149 7.61 -2.14 20.23
CA SER A 149 8.61 -1.18 20.65
C SER A 149 9.99 -1.80 20.45
N PHE A 150 11.02 -0.97 20.39
CA PHE A 150 12.37 -1.48 20.27
C PHE A 150 12.73 -2.43 21.44
N ALA A 151 12.29 -2.09 22.66
CA ALA A 151 12.50 -2.94 23.83
C ALA A 151 11.76 -4.29 23.71
N SER A 152 10.48 -4.27 23.29
CA SER A 152 9.71 -5.51 23.10
C SER A 152 10.27 -6.38 21.98
N LEU A 153 10.78 -5.76 20.91
CA LEU A 153 11.45 -6.47 19.82
C LEU A 153 12.74 -7.17 20.31
N MET A 154 13.56 -6.45 21.06
CA MET A 154 14.79 -7.02 21.66
C MET A 154 14.50 -8.17 22.64
N MET A 155 13.41 -8.09 23.40
CA MET A 155 13.03 -9.15 24.33
C MET A 155 12.42 -10.40 23.66
N ARG A 156 11.75 -10.20 22.53
CA ARG A 156 11.02 -11.30 21.83
C ARG A 156 11.80 -11.92 20.68
N SER A 157 12.93 -11.36 20.30
CA SER A 157 13.74 -11.82 19.17
C SER A 157 15.15 -12.21 19.62
N ASN A 158 15.77 -13.09 18.87
CA ASN A 158 17.19 -13.39 19.05
C ASN A 158 18.04 -12.16 18.67
N PRO A 159 18.88 -11.61 19.56
CA PRO A 159 19.69 -10.42 19.28
C PRO A 159 20.62 -10.57 18.06
N ILE A 160 21.18 -11.78 17.85
CA ILE A 160 22.04 -12.06 16.69
C ILE A 160 21.24 -12.01 15.40
N ALA A 161 20.03 -12.59 15.40
CA ALA A 161 19.13 -12.53 14.23
C ALA A 161 18.72 -11.09 13.93
N LEU A 162 18.42 -10.27 14.95
CA LEU A 162 18.11 -8.84 14.78
C LEU A 162 19.28 -8.05 14.19
N LEU A 163 20.49 -8.26 14.64
CA LEU A 163 21.67 -7.64 14.04
C LEU A 163 21.85 -8.07 12.58
N GLY A 164 21.53 -9.34 12.27
CA GLY A 164 21.53 -9.88 10.91
C GLY A 164 20.53 -9.18 9.96
N THR A 165 19.48 -8.52 10.49
CA THR A 165 18.54 -7.73 9.67
C THR A 165 19.14 -6.40 9.18
N LYS A 166 20.34 -6.01 9.64
CA LYS A 166 21.05 -4.79 9.21
C LYS A 166 20.23 -3.49 9.36
N PRO A 167 19.57 -3.25 10.52
CA PRO A 167 18.61 -2.14 10.65
C PRO A 167 19.26 -0.75 10.52
N PHE A 168 20.54 -0.62 10.73
CA PHE A 168 21.28 0.66 10.70
C PHE A 168 21.91 0.97 9.34
N PHE A 169 21.78 0.06 8.37
CA PHE A 169 22.27 0.26 7.01
C PHE A 169 21.10 0.67 6.10
N THR A 170 21.40 1.44 5.06
CA THR A 170 20.38 1.73 4.04
C THR A 170 20.16 0.51 3.15
N MET A 171 18.95 0.40 2.61
CA MET A 171 18.62 -0.66 1.66
C MET A 171 19.56 -0.63 0.45
N TRP A 172 19.83 0.56 -0.08
CA TRP A 172 20.73 0.74 -1.22
C TRP A 172 22.15 0.24 -0.94
N SER A 173 22.73 0.60 0.22
CA SER A 173 24.07 0.15 0.56
C SER A 173 24.20 -1.38 0.66
N GLU A 174 23.18 -2.06 1.18
CA GLU A 174 23.16 -3.53 1.28
C GLU A 174 22.93 -4.20 -0.07
N LEU A 175 22.15 -3.58 -0.96
CA LEU A 175 21.91 -4.08 -2.32
C LEU A 175 23.17 -3.95 -3.19
N MET A 176 23.86 -2.81 -3.14
CA MET A 176 25.13 -2.60 -3.83
C MET A 176 26.25 -3.53 -3.32
N ALA A 177 26.19 -3.94 -2.04
CA ALA A 177 27.08 -4.94 -1.49
C ALA A 177 26.71 -6.39 -1.89
N SER A 178 25.43 -6.61 -2.25
CA SER A 178 24.91 -7.93 -2.64
C SER A 178 25.11 -8.25 -4.12
N PHE A 179 24.99 -7.26 -5.01
CA PHE A 179 25.02 -7.45 -6.46
C PHE A 179 26.16 -6.66 -7.11
N LYS A 180 26.77 -7.24 -8.16
CA LYS A 180 27.79 -6.57 -8.98
C LYS A 180 27.19 -5.70 -10.06
N ASP A 181 26.09 -6.14 -10.69
CA ASP A 181 25.32 -5.35 -11.64
C ASP A 181 24.40 -4.38 -10.87
N SER A 182 24.63 -3.08 -11.07
CA SER A 182 23.84 -2.04 -10.42
C SER A 182 22.35 -2.06 -10.79
N ARG A 183 22.00 -2.64 -11.95
CA ARG A 183 20.60 -2.79 -12.38
C ARG A 183 19.84 -3.75 -11.47
N LEU A 184 20.50 -4.77 -10.90
CA LEU A 184 19.91 -5.65 -9.89
C LEU A 184 19.71 -4.91 -8.56
N ALA A 185 20.66 -4.07 -8.15
CA ALA A 185 20.47 -3.22 -6.97
C ALA A 185 19.30 -2.23 -7.18
N GLN A 186 19.15 -1.67 -8.36
CA GLN A 186 18.05 -0.80 -8.74
C GLN A 186 16.71 -1.57 -8.70
N LEU A 187 16.65 -2.76 -9.29
CA LEU A 187 15.47 -3.62 -9.30
C LEU A 187 14.97 -3.92 -7.89
N PHE A 188 15.84 -4.43 -7.02
CA PHE A 188 15.47 -4.75 -5.64
C PHE A 188 15.32 -3.50 -4.76
N GLY A 189 15.98 -2.39 -5.10
CA GLY A 189 15.78 -1.07 -4.47
C GLY A 189 14.36 -0.53 -4.65
N ARG A 190 13.69 -0.88 -5.75
CA ARG A 190 12.28 -0.54 -6.00
C ARG A 190 11.35 -0.93 -4.84
N TYR A 191 11.64 -1.98 -4.12
CA TYR A 191 10.79 -2.42 -3.00
C TYR A 191 10.66 -1.37 -1.88
N ALA A 192 11.56 -0.39 -1.77
CA ALA A 192 11.37 0.74 -0.87
C ALA A 192 10.12 1.56 -1.22
N THR A 193 9.74 1.62 -2.50
CA THR A 193 8.55 2.35 -2.97
C THR A 193 7.24 1.70 -2.53
N TYR A 194 7.22 0.41 -2.17
CA TYR A 194 6.06 -0.26 -1.57
C TYR A 194 5.70 0.31 -0.20
N CYS A 195 6.66 0.96 0.45
CA CYS A 195 6.46 1.74 1.66
C CYS A 195 6.54 3.25 1.41
N GLY A 196 6.49 3.66 0.15
CA GLY A 196 6.55 5.07 -0.27
C GLY A 196 7.84 5.77 0.12
N SER A 197 8.99 5.07 0.03
CA SER A 197 10.28 5.51 0.55
C SER A 197 11.38 5.42 -0.50
N SER A 198 12.44 6.21 -0.32
CA SER A 198 13.66 6.13 -1.10
C SER A 198 14.53 4.97 -0.64
N PRO A 199 15.06 4.11 -1.52
CA PRO A 199 16.00 3.05 -1.14
C PRO A 199 17.31 3.59 -0.54
N PHE A 200 17.65 4.82 -0.86
CA PHE A 200 18.85 5.50 -0.37
C PHE A 200 18.74 5.93 1.11
N GLU A 201 17.51 6.08 1.63
CA GLU A 201 17.21 6.47 3.01
C GLU A 201 16.49 5.37 3.80
N ALA A 202 15.83 4.43 3.13
CA ALA A 202 15.10 3.34 3.75
C ALA A 202 16.04 2.33 4.41
N PRO A 203 15.68 1.76 5.59
CA PRO A 203 16.52 0.77 6.25
C PRO A 203 16.55 -0.55 5.48
N ALA A 204 17.66 -1.27 5.55
CA ALA A 204 17.86 -2.55 4.88
C ALA A 204 16.85 -3.64 5.31
N THR A 205 16.19 -3.47 6.46
CA THR A 205 15.10 -4.35 6.90
C THR A 205 13.96 -4.41 5.90
N LEU A 206 13.73 -3.36 5.09
CA LEU A 206 12.69 -3.36 4.05
C LEU A 206 12.99 -4.32 2.88
N MET A 207 14.20 -4.90 2.80
CA MET A 207 14.47 -5.99 1.85
C MET A 207 13.57 -7.21 2.08
N LEU A 208 12.94 -7.36 3.27
CA LEU A 208 11.93 -8.39 3.51
C LEU A 208 10.79 -8.38 2.48
N ILE A 209 10.52 -7.23 1.83
CA ILE A 209 9.46 -7.11 0.82
C ILE A 209 9.79 -7.98 -0.40
N ALA A 210 11.06 -8.16 -0.73
CA ALA A 210 11.47 -9.09 -1.80
C ALA A 210 11.03 -10.53 -1.48
N HIS A 211 11.14 -10.97 -0.22
CA HIS A 211 10.64 -12.28 0.19
C HIS A 211 9.10 -12.35 0.13
N VAL A 212 8.42 -11.29 0.57
CA VAL A 212 6.94 -11.23 0.51
C VAL A 212 6.44 -11.38 -0.93
N GLU A 213 7.08 -10.74 -1.90
CA GLU A 213 6.73 -10.88 -3.31
C GLU A 213 7.12 -12.28 -3.85
N GLN A 214 8.26 -12.82 -3.41
CA GLN A 214 8.72 -14.15 -3.80
C GLN A 214 7.82 -15.29 -3.28
N GLU A 215 7.21 -15.16 -2.10
CA GLU A 215 6.21 -16.12 -1.59
C GLU A 215 5.01 -16.25 -2.54
N GLY A 216 4.65 -15.17 -3.22
CA GLY A 216 3.66 -15.15 -4.28
C GLY A 216 3.05 -13.78 -4.51
N VAL A 217 2.74 -13.58 -5.78
CA VAL A 217 1.85 -12.54 -6.26
C VAL A 217 0.66 -13.23 -6.88
N TRP A 218 -0.54 -12.82 -6.49
CA TRP A 218 -1.79 -13.38 -7.01
C TRP A 218 -2.55 -12.33 -7.79
N PHE A 219 -3.15 -12.76 -8.88
CA PHE A 219 -4.18 -12.04 -9.57
C PHE A 219 -5.55 -12.43 -9.01
N LEU A 220 -6.40 -11.44 -8.79
CA LEU A 220 -7.76 -11.62 -8.29
C LEU A 220 -8.76 -11.49 -9.44
N ASP A 221 -9.67 -12.44 -9.54
CA ASP A 221 -10.81 -12.29 -10.44
C ASP A 221 -11.66 -11.08 -9.99
N GLY A 222 -11.84 -10.11 -10.88
CA GLY A 222 -12.47 -8.82 -10.56
C GLY A 222 -11.51 -7.75 -10.01
N GLY A 223 -10.18 -8.02 -9.98
CA GLY A 223 -9.14 -7.10 -9.55
C GLY A 223 -9.08 -6.90 -8.05
N MET A 224 -8.30 -5.92 -7.62
CA MET A 224 -8.11 -5.61 -6.20
C MET A 224 -9.40 -5.15 -5.50
N GLN A 225 -10.33 -4.52 -6.23
CA GLN A 225 -11.63 -4.09 -5.69
C GLN A 225 -12.45 -5.28 -5.14
N ALA A 226 -12.22 -6.49 -5.65
CA ALA A 226 -12.90 -7.69 -5.16
C ALA A 226 -12.64 -7.94 -3.66
N ILE A 227 -11.47 -7.56 -3.14
CA ILE A 227 -11.14 -7.66 -1.70
C ILE A 227 -12.08 -6.78 -0.88
N ALA A 228 -12.24 -5.52 -1.28
CA ALA A 228 -13.11 -4.58 -0.57
C ALA A 228 -14.56 -5.05 -0.59
N THR A 229 -15.03 -5.50 -1.76
CA THR A 229 -16.39 -6.04 -1.95
C THR A 229 -16.62 -7.29 -1.12
N ALA A 230 -15.66 -8.20 -1.05
CA ALA A 230 -15.76 -9.41 -0.25
C ALA A 230 -15.83 -9.10 1.25
N LEU A 231 -14.93 -8.25 1.75
CA LEU A 231 -14.93 -7.83 3.17
C LEU A 231 -16.20 -7.08 3.56
N GLU A 232 -16.70 -6.18 2.70
CA GLU A 232 -17.97 -5.48 2.89
C GLU A 232 -19.14 -6.45 2.98
N ARG A 233 -19.21 -7.43 2.06
CA ARG A 233 -20.24 -8.47 2.05
C ARG A 233 -20.24 -9.25 3.36
N VAL A 234 -19.08 -9.70 3.82
CA VAL A 234 -18.94 -10.44 5.08
C VAL A 234 -19.32 -9.58 6.27
N ALA A 235 -18.90 -8.30 6.29
CA ALA A 235 -19.27 -7.37 7.35
C ALA A 235 -20.79 -7.18 7.44
N LYS A 236 -21.49 -7.01 6.29
CA LYS A 236 -22.96 -6.91 6.23
C LYS A 236 -23.64 -8.21 6.66
N GLN A 237 -23.15 -9.36 6.23
CA GLN A 237 -23.65 -10.68 6.67
C GLN A 237 -23.53 -10.85 8.18
N ASN A 238 -22.49 -10.31 8.79
CA ASN A 238 -22.26 -10.32 10.24
C ASN A 238 -23.06 -9.24 10.98
N GLY A 239 -23.78 -8.36 10.28
CA GLY A 239 -24.68 -7.34 10.87
C GLY A 239 -24.15 -5.91 10.88
N ALA A 240 -23.05 -5.60 10.18
CA ALA A 240 -22.58 -4.22 10.03
C ALA A 240 -23.48 -3.41 9.08
N GLU A 241 -23.77 -2.17 9.44
CA GLU A 241 -24.46 -1.19 8.61
C GLU A 241 -23.46 -0.22 7.98
N PHE A 242 -23.68 0.15 6.70
CA PHE A 242 -22.82 1.07 5.94
C PHE A 242 -23.60 2.29 5.48
N THR A 243 -23.05 3.47 5.74
CA THR A 243 -23.55 4.75 5.23
C THR A 243 -22.48 5.37 4.33
N TYR A 244 -22.76 5.43 3.03
CA TYR A 244 -21.91 6.05 2.03
C TYR A 244 -22.24 7.52 1.84
N ASN A 245 -21.35 8.29 1.20
CA ASN A 245 -21.45 9.75 1.09
C ASN A 245 -21.61 10.44 2.45
N ALA A 246 -21.11 9.80 3.51
CA ALA A 246 -21.18 10.24 4.90
C ALA A 246 -19.78 10.70 5.36
N HIS A 247 -19.49 11.98 5.17
CA HIS A 247 -18.22 12.55 5.55
C HIS A 247 -18.22 12.89 7.05
N VAL A 248 -17.42 12.16 7.84
CA VAL A 248 -17.16 12.47 9.24
C VAL A 248 -16.16 13.62 9.32
N THR A 249 -16.56 14.70 10.01
CA THR A 249 -15.74 15.92 10.19
C THR A 249 -15.17 16.05 11.59
N GLU A 250 -15.69 15.29 12.56
CA GLU A 250 -15.22 15.36 13.94
C GLU A 250 -15.38 14.01 14.66
N ILE A 251 -14.38 13.64 15.44
CA ILE A 251 -14.47 12.61 16.48
C ILE A 251 -14.80 13.33 17.79
N THR A 252 -16.01 13.11 18.30
CA THR A 252 -16.44 13.74 19.55
C THR A 252 -15.90 12.96 20.75
N ALA A 253 -15.29 13.68 21.67
CA ALA A 253 -14.74 13.09 22.89
C ALA A 253 -14.96 14.01 24.10
N GLY A 254 -15.39 13.42 25.20
CA GLY A 254 -15.44 14.07 26.50
C GLY A 254 -14.05 14.10 27.17
N ALA A 255 -14.05 14.36 28.47
CA ALA A 255 -12.81 14.37 29.25
C ALA A 255 -12.14 13.01 29.32
N ASN A 256 -12.91 11.92 29.40
CA ASN A 256 -12.41 10.58 29.73
C ASN A 256 -12.47 9.58 28.59
N SER A 257 -13.31 9.77 27.56
CA SER A 257 -13.49 8.83 26.46
C SER A 257 -14.11 9.48 25.23
N VAL A 258 -14.13 8.76 24.12
CA VAL A 258 -14.96 9.12 22.96
C VAL A 258 -16.44 9.09 23.32
N SER A 259 -17.25 9.85 22.59
CA SER A 259 -18.71 9.86 22.71
C SER A 259 -19.42 9.61 21.37
N GLY A 260 -18.71 9.69 20.25
CA GLY A 260 -19.26 9.45 18.93
C GLY A 260 -18.53 10.21 17.84
N VAL A 261 -19.25 10.53 16.76
CA VAL A 261 -18.75 11.25 15.59
C VAL A 261 -19.75 12.29 15.13
N LYS A 262 -19.28 13.28 14.38
CA LYS A 262 -20.11 14.31 13.73
C LYS A 262 -19.91 14.23 12.24
N LEU A 263 -21.00 14.24 11.48
CA LEU A 263 -21.01 14.26 10.02
C LEU A 263 -20.97 15.70 9.48
N SER A 264 -20.66 15.84 8.18
CA SER A 264 -20.62 17.13 7.49
C SER A 264 -21.97 17.85 7.39
N ASN A 265 -23.09 17.14 7.58
CA ASN A 265 -24.45 17.67 7.67
C ASN A 265 -24.85 18.07 9.10
N ASP A 266 -23.89 18.18 10.00
CA ASP A 266 -24.05 18.47 11.44
C ASP A 266 -24.73 17.36 12.27
N GLU A 267 -25.08 16.22 11.69
CA GLU A 267 -25.62 15.08 12.41
C GLU A 267 -24.60 14.52 13.38
N LYS A 268 -25.04 14.30 14.63
CA LYS A 268 -24.22 13.69 15.68
C LYS A 268 -24.63 12.24 15.87
N ILE A 269 -23.65 11.36 15.81
CA ILE A 269 -23.81 9.93 15.97
C ILE A 269 -23.13 9.52 17.26
N ASP A 270 -23.92 9.05 18.23
CA ASP A 270 -23.38 8.52 19.49
C ASP A 270 -22.74 7.14 19.26
N ALA A 271 -21.56 6.94 19.82
CA ALA A 271 -20.87 5.67 19.83
C ALA A 271 -20.08 5.46 21.12
N ASP A 272 -20.05 4.22 21.60
CA ASP A 272 -19.27 3.82 22.78
C ASP A 272 -17.79 3.61 22.41
N ILE A 273 -17.54 3.30 21.14
CA ILE A 273 -16.21 3.05 20.56
C ILE A 273 -16.16 3.70 19.17
N VAL A 274 -15.03 4.34 18.85
CA VAL A 274 -14.75 4.87 17.51
C VAL A 274 -13.49 4.19 16.97
N LEU A 275 -13.56 3.66 15.75
CA LEU A 275 -12.40 3.19 14.98
C LEU A 275 -12.16 4.13 13.81
N TYR A 276 -11.01 4.80 13.82
CA TYR A 276 -10.60 5.69 12.74
C TYR A 276 -9.70 4.95 11.73
N ASN A 277 -10.15 4.82 10.50
CA ASN A 277 -9.44 4.18 9.40
C ASN A 277 -9.08 5.19 8.28
N GLY A 278 -8.84 6.44 8.63
CA GLY A 278 -8.25 7.46 7.77
C GLY A 278 -6.74 7.60 8.00
N ASP A 279 -6.13 8.60 7.34
CA ASP A 279 -4.73 8.91 7.60
C ASP A 279 -4.57 9.64 8.95
N THR A 280 -3.61 9.21 9.75
CA THR A 280 -3.32 9.81 11.06
C THR A 280 -2.89 11.28 10.95
N GLY A 281 -2.42 11.72 9.79
CA GLY A 281 -2.17 13.11 9.50
C GLY A 281 -3.40 14.01 9.60
N ALA A 282 -4.59 13.48 9.31
CA ALA A 282 -5.85 14.22 9.46
C ALA A 282 -6.25 14.45 10.93
N ILE A 283 -5.86 13.53 11.82
CA ILE A 283 -6.00 13.76 13.27
C ILE A 283 -5.00 14.82 13.75
N ASP A 284 -3.75 14.71 13.32
CA ASP A 284 -2.65 15.57 13.75
C ASP A 284 -2.85 17.04 13.32
N ASN A 285 -3.33 17.27 12.10
CA ASN A 285 -3.62 18.62 11.59
C ASN A 285 -4.96 19.20 12.09
N GLY A 286 -5.76 18.41 12.85
CA GLY A 286 -7.02 18.84 13.44
C GLY A 286 -8.26 18.68 12.53
N ALA A 287 -8.14 18.05 11.36
CA ALA A 287 -9.26 17.82 10.45
C ALA A 287 -10.34 16.88 11.02
N MET A 288 -10.02 16.15 12.09
CA MET A 288 -10.96 15.30 12.83
C MET A 288 -11.44 15.94 14.14
N GLY A 289 -11.39 17.28 14.24
CA GLY A 289 -11.77 18.04 15.42
C GLY A 289 -10.63 18.23 16.45
N ALA A 290 -10.70 19.31 17.21
CA ALA A 290 -9.69 19.66 18.21
C ALA A 290 -9.55 18.61 19.32
N SER A 291 -10.64 17.98 19.72
CA SER A 291 -10.66 16.94 20.75
C SER A 291 -9.88 15.69 20.34
N ALA A 292 -9.91 15.31 19.08
CA ALA A 292 -9.20 14.14 18.57
C ALA A 292 -7.69 14.35 18.46
N ARG A 293 -7.22 15.59 18.29
CA ARG A 293 -5.79 15.89 18.09
C ARG A 293 -4.89 15.35 19.21
N ARG A 294 -5.39 15.34 20.46
CA ARG A 294 -4.66 14.77 21.60
C ARG A 294 -4.56 13.24 21.60
N ALA A 295 -5.28 12.56 20.69
CA ALA A 295 -5.33 11.11 20.65
C ALA A 295 -4.02 10.44 20.20
N ILE A 296 -3.21 11.16 19.45
CA ILE A 296 -1.94 10.67 18.90
C ILE A 296 -0.80 11.65 19.19
N SER A 297 0.42 11.18 19.05
CA SER A 297 1.60 12.03 18.99
C SER A 297 2.44 11.54 17.84
N LEU A 298 2.62 12.39 16.84
CA LEU A 298 3.46 12.10 15.70
C LEU A 298 4.77 12.90 15.79
N PRO A 299 5.89 12.35 15.31
CA PRO A 299 7.14 13.09 15.24
C PRO A 299 6.99 14.36 14.39
N THR A 300 7.62 15.45 14.81
CA THR A 300 7.57 16.74 14.11
C THR A 300 8.42 16.75 12.83
N ASP A 301 9.41 15.87 12.77
CA ASP A 301 10.35 15.69 11.66
C ASP A 301 9.93 14.60 10.66
N ARG A 302 8.71 14.05 10.82
CA ARG A 302 8.23 13.03 9.89
C ARG A 302 8.09 13.59 8.49
N ARG A 303 8.60 12.84 7.52
CA ARG A 303 8.39 13.11 6.10
C ARG A 303 7.20 12.33 5.59
N ARG A 304 6.42 12.92 4.70
CA ARG A 304 5.39 12.23 3.95
C ARG A 304 6.04 11.19 3.02
N SER A 305 5.36 10.08 2.80
CA SER A 305 5.72 9.14 1.73
C SER A 305 5.50 9.79 0.37
N GLN A 306 6.07 9.21 -0.67
CA GLN A 306 5.80 9.65 -2.03
C GLN A 306 4.30 9.60 -2.38
N SER A 307 3.93 10.43 -3.34
CA SER A 307 2.69 10.39 -4.11
C SER A 307 2.97 9.78 -5.48
N ALA A 308 2.02 9.90 -6.40
CA ALA A 308 2.16 9.48 -7.79
C ALA A 308 1.36 10.38 -8.74
N ILE A 309 1.73 10.37 -10.02
CA ILE A 309 0.81 10.68 -11.11
C ILE A 309 0.50 9.37 -11.80
N THR A 310 -0.78 9.11 -12.03
CA THR A 310 -1.23 7.85 -12.61
C THR A 310 -2.17 8.09 -13.78
N TRP A 311 -2.07 7.21 -14.79
CA TRP A 311 -3.00 7.15 -15.92
C TRP A 311 -3.69 5.80 -15.91
N SER A 312 -5.01 5.80 -15.85
CA SER A 312 -5.85 4.63 -16.11
C SER A 312 -6.37 4.78 -17.52
N ALA A 313 -6.01 3.90 -18.43
CA ALA A 313 -6.29 4.08 -19.84
C ALA A 313 -6.64 2.76 -20.55
N SER A 314 -7.47 2.89 -21.59
CA SER A 314 -7.51 1.91 -22.67
C SER A 314 -6.49 2.35 -23.71
N ALA A 315 -5.44 1.56 -23.93
CA ALA A 315 -4.31 1.92 -24.79
C ALA A 315 -3.87 0.76 -25.67
N THR A 316 -3.27 1.08 -26.81
CA THR A 316 -2.64 0.08 -27.66
C THR A 316 -1.14 0.02 -27.34
N VAL A 317 -0.62 -1.19 -27.13
CA VAL A 317 0.80 -1.46 -26.87
C VAL A 317 1.38 -2.27 -28.01
N THR A 318 2.54 -1.82 -28.51
CA THR A 318 3.33 -2.54 -29.53
C THR A 318 4.81 -2.60 -29.12
N ASP A 319 5.58 -3.40 -29.82
CA ASP A 319 7.04 -3.53 -29.75
C ASP A 319 7.58 -4.15 -28.44
N PHE A 320 6.71 -4.43 -27.47
CA PHE A 320 7.06 -5.06 -26.21
C PHE A 320 5.94 -6.00 -25.73
N ASP A 321 6.34 -7.20 -25.31
CA ASP A 321 5.42 -8.16 -24.70
C ASP A 321 5.28 -7.87 -23.20
N LEU A 322 4.22 -7.15 -22.81
CA LEU A 322 3.96 -6.86 -21.40
C LEU A 322 3.59 -8.13 -20.63
N SER A 323 4.04 -8.22 -19.39
CA SER A 323 3.45 -9.08 -18.35
C SER A 323 2.35 -8.33 -17.61
N ALA A 324 1.71 -8.96 -16.63
CA ALA A 324 0.75 -8.27 -15.76
C ALA A 324 1.38 -7.08 -15.04
N HIS A 325 2.59 -7.23 -14.52
CA HIS A 325 3.35 -6.19 -13.84
C HIS A 325 4.64 -5.91 -14.58
N ASN A 326 4.89 -4.64 -14.90
CA ASN A 326 6.08 -4.22 -15.64
C ASN A 326 6.70 -2.98 -14.98
N VAL A 327 8.03 -2.92 -14.98
CA VAL A 327 8.78 -1.77 -14.46
C VAL A 327 9.84 -1.36 -15.48
N PHE A 328 9.81 -0.10 -15.84
CA PHE A 328 10.75 0.52 -16.77
C PHE A 328 11.61 1.50 -15.96
N PHE A 329 12.89 1.20 -15.82
CA PHE A 329 13.78 1.93 -14.91
C PHE A 329 14.39 3.17 -15.54
N SER A 330 14.47 4.24 -14.76
CA SER A 330 15.24 5.44 -15.11
C SER A 330 16.75 5.16 -15.10
N ASP A 331 17.52 5.94 -15.86
CA ASP A 331 18.99 5.83 -15.91
C ASP A 331 19.64 6.41 -14.63
N ASP A 332 19.07 7.49 -14.09
CA ASP A 332 19.54 8.13 -12.85
C ASP A 332 18.54 7.91 -11.71
N TYR A 333 18.69 6.75 -11.07
CA TYR A 333 17.75 6.32 -10.03
C TYR A 333 17.81 7.18 -8.77
N GLN A 334 18.96 7.75 -8.43
CA GLN A 334 19.08 8.62 -7.28
C GLN A 334 18.42 9.98 -7.51
N SER A 335 18.60 10.55 -8.69
CA SER A 335 17.99 11.83 -9.08
C SER A 335 16.46 11.78 -9.03
N GLU A 336 15.85 10.61 -9.35
CA GLU A 336 14.41 10.40 -9.22
C GLU A 336 13.93 10.65 -7.78
N PHE A 337 14.56 10.02 -6.79
CA PHE A 337 14.18 10.19 -5.38
C PHE A 337 14.56 11.55 -4.82
N ASP A 338 15.66 12.13 -5.26
CA ASP A 338 16.06 13.49 -4.88
C ASP A 338 15.04 14.52 -5.39
N SER A 339 14.52 14.34 -6.60
CA SER A 339 13.44 15.18 -7.15
C SER A 339 12.18 15.10 -6.27
N VAL A 340 11.74 13.89 -5.90
CA VAL A 340 10.52 13.67 -5.13
C VAL A 340 10.65 14.15 -3.68
N PHE A 341 11.75 13.79 -2.98
CA PHE A 341 11.85 13.97 -1.53
C PHE A 341 12.64 15.21 -1.09
N LYS A 342 13.49 15.80 -1.97
CA LYS A 342 14.32 16.95 -1.62
C LYS A 342 13.96 18.22 -2.40
N GLN A 343 13.41 18.06 -3.61
CA GLN A 343 13.14 19.19 -4.51
C GLN A 343 11.65 19.47 -4.70
N ASP A 344 10.76 18.59 -4.18
CA ASP A 344 9.31 18.67 -4.36
C ASP A 344 8.90 18.78 -5.85
N ARG A 345 9.55 18.01 -6.74
CA ARG A 345 9.32 18.05 -8.20
C ARG A 345 9.06 16.66 -8.77
N ILE A 346 8.32 16.62 -9.88
CA ILE A 346 8.17 15.41 -10.69
C ILE A 346 9.55 15.09 -11.32
N PRO A 347 10.03 13.84 -11.27
CA PRO A 347 11.27 13.43 -11.90
C PRO A 347 11.29 13.73 -13.41
N GLU A 348 12.47 14.11 -13.93
CA GLU A 348 12.65 14.34 -15.38
C GLU A 348 12.63 13.01 -16.16
N THR A 349 13.21 11.96 -15.60
CA THR A 349 13.19 10.60 -16.15
C THR A 349 12.64 9.65 -15.09
N PRO A 350 11.31 9.52 -14.99
CA PRO A 350 10.71 8.71 -13.93
C PRO A 350 10.81 7.22 -14.23
N THR A 351 11.15 6.41 -13.23
CA THR A 351 10.85 4.99 -13.29
C THR A 351 9.34 4.81 -13.45
N THR A 352 8.93 4.07 -14.47
CA THR A 352 7.52 3.91 -14.82
C THR A 352 7.06 2.50 -14.50
N TYR A 353 6.01 2.37 -13.71
CA TYR A 353 5.32 1.12 -13.47
C TYR A 353 4.10 1.02 -14.38
N VAL A 354 3.93 -0.13 -15.03
CA VAL A 354 2.78 -0.43 -15.89
C VAL A 354 2.12 -1.72 -15.43
N PHE A 355 0.86 -1.64 -15.02
CA PHE A 355 0.01 -2.79 -14.77
C PHE A 355 -0.90 -3.02 -15.97
N ALA A 356 -0.86 -4.24 -16.52
CA ALA A 356 -1.62 -4.69 -17.66
C ALA A 356 -2.49 -5.90 -17.27
N PRO A 357 -3.67 -5.70 -16.67
CA PRO A 357 -4.50 -6.78 -16.13
C PRO A 357 -4.95 -7.79 -17.19
N ASP A 358 -4.99 -7.38 -18.47
CA ASP A 358 -5.39 -8.26 -19.57
C ASP A 358 -4.29 -9.23 -20.00
N ARG A 359 -3.06 -9.07 -19.44
CA ARG A 359 -1.88 -9.93 -19.70
C ARG A 359 -1.67 -11.02 -18.64
N THR A 360 -2.66 -11.28 -17.77
CA THR A 360 -2.58 -12.31 -16.71
C THR A 360 -2.78 -13.73 -17.23
N SER A 361 -3.47 -13.90 -18.34
CA SER A 361 -3.59 -15.17 -19.08
C SER A 361 -2.69 -15.12 -20.29
N ASN A 362 -2.09 -16.26 -20.68
CA ASN A 362 -1.15 -16.40 -21.81
C ASN A 362 -1.73 -15.99 -23.19
N HIS A 363 -2.68 -15.07 -23.22
CA HIS A 363 -3.26 -14.52 -24.43
C HIS A 363 -2.50 -13.25 -24.80
N ALA A 364 -1.67 -13.36 -25.84
CA ALA A 364 -1.03 -12.21 -26.44
C ALA A 364 -2.12 -11.30 -27.06
N ILE A 365 -2.23 -10.07 -26.56
CA ILE A 365 -3.05 -9.04 -27.17
C ILE A 365 -2.15 -8.32 -28.17
N HIS A 366 -2.41 -8.51 -29.45
CA HIS A 366 -1.63 -7.85 -30.49
C HIS A 366 -2.47 -6.77 -31.17
N GLY A 367 -2.07 -5.49 -30.98
CA GLY A 367 -2.62 -4.34 -31.70
C GLY A 367 -4.07 -3.94 -31.37
N ALA A 368 -4.71 -4.59 -30.41
CA ALA A 368 -5.99 -4.18 -29.85
C ALA A 368 -5.81 -3.31 -28.61
N PRO A 369 -6.75 -2.39 -28.30
CA PRO A 369 -6.73 -1.66 -27.03
C PRO A 369 -6.85 -2.61 -25.84
N GLU A 370 -6.01 -2.40 -24.83
CA GLU A 370 -6.00 -3.13 -23.55
C GLU A 370 -6.04 -2.17 -22.37
N ARG A 371 -6.41 -2.67 -21.21
CA ARG A 371 -6.46 -1.88 -19.98
C ARG A 371 -5.06 -1.70 -19.42
N LEU A 372 -4.66 -0.45 -19.17
CA LEU A 372 -3.39 -0.12 -18.56
C LEU A 372 -3.59 0.80 -17.36
N PHE A 373 -2.84 0.54 -16.29
CA PHE A 373 -2.59 1.49 -15.23
C PHE A 373 -1.11 1.82 -15.23
N ILE A 374 -0.78 3.08 -15.53
CA ILE A 374 0.59 3.59 -15.61
C ILE A 374 0.82 4.51 -14.40
N LEU A 375 1.96 4.35 -13.74
CA LEU A 375 2.30 5.12 -12.54
C LEU A 375 3.75 5.61 -12.60
N VAL A 376 3.93 6.87 -12.25
CA VAL A 376 5.23 7.49 -11.96
C VAL A 376 5.21 8.13 -10.56
N ASN A 377 6.36 8.13 -9.89
CA ASN A 377 6.48 8.72 -8.57
C ASN A 377 6.38 10.25 -8.65
N ALA A 378 5.70 10.85 -7.66
CA ALA A 378 5.53 12.29 -7.56
C ALA A 378 5.65 12.77 -6.09
N PRO A 379 5.98 14.06 -5.86
CA PRO A 379 6.06 14.60 -4.51
C PRO A 379 4.66 14.71 -3.86
N PRO A 380 4.57 14.50 -2.53
CA PRO A 380 3.31 14.54 -1.78
C PRO A 380 2.92 15.97 -1.38
N ILE A 381 2.71 16.83 -2.36
CA ILE A 381 2.45 18.27 -2.20
C ILE A 381 1.07 18.71 -2.69
N GLY A 382 0.14 17.77 -2.92
CA GLY A 382 -1.18 18.05 -3.47
C GLY A 382 -2.10 18.90 -2.58
N ASP A 383 -1.71 19.19 -1.33
CA ASP A 383 -2.39 20.15 -0.46
C ASP A 383 -1.81 21.59 -0.54
N ARG A 384 -0.77 21.81 -1.32
CA ARG A 384 -0.09 23.11 -1.49
C ARG A 384 0.30 23.43 -2.93
N HIS A 385 0.04 22.53 -3.87
CA HIS A 385 0.30 22.68 -5.29
C HIS A 385 -0.81 22.03 -6.11
N ASP A 386 -1.47 22.83 -6.93
CA ASP A 386 -2.45 22.35 -7.92
C ASP A 386 -1.73 22.12 -9.24
N TYR A 387 -1.65 20.85 -9.65
CA TYR A 387 -0.99 20.48 -10.90
C TYR A 387 -1.76 21.02 -12.10
N THR A 388 -1.09 21.86 -12.90
CA THR A 388 -1.65 22.40 -14.14
C THR A 388 -1.71 21.35 -15.24
N GLN A 389 -2.59 21.55 -16.22
CA GLN A 389 -2.66 20.64 -17.39
C GLN A 389 -1.31 20.57 -18.12
N HIS A 390 -0.58 21.68 -18.23
CA HIS A 390 0.75 21.71 -18.83
C HIS A 390 1.77 20.82 -18.10
N GLU A 391 1.77 20.79 -16.77
CA GLU A 391 2.65 19.92 -15.97
C GLU A 391 2.29 18.46 -16.16
N ILE A 392 0.99 18.15 -16.23
CA ILE A 392 0.47 16.82 -16.48
C ILE A 392 0.88 16.34 -17.87
N ASP A 393 0.67 17.14 -18.90
CA ASP A 393 1.02 16.82 -20.29
C ASP A 393 2.53 16.64 -20.46
N ALA A 394 3.34 17.49 -19.84
CA ALA A 394 4.79 17.37 -19.84
C ALA A 394 5.25 16.08 -19.13
N CYS A 395 4.61 15.71 -18.03
CA CYS A 395 4.88 14.45 -17.34
C CYS A 395 4.50 13.25 -18.20
N GLN A 396 3.33 13.28 -18.84
CA GLN A 396 2.88 12.22 -19.74
C GLN A 396 3.85 12.04 -20.92
N THR A 397 4.25 13.13 -21.56
CA THR A 397 5.21 13.10 -22.68
C THR A 397 6.51 12.42 -22.24
N ARG A 398 7.13 12.87 -21.14
CA ARG A 398 8.35 12.25 -20.60
C ARG A 398 8.18 10.77 -20.26
N THR A 399 7.02 10.40 -19.74
CA THR A 399 6.70 9.00 -19.41
C THR A 399 6.61 8.13 -20.65
N ILE A 400 5.93 8.60 -21.71
CA ILE A 400 5.80 7.87 -22.98
C ILE A 400 7.16 7.80 -23.69
N ASP A 401 7.91 8.92 -23.74
CA ASP A 401 9.26 8.94 -24.32
C ASP A 401 10.20 7.95 -23.60
N HIS A 402 10.07 7.86 -22.27
CA HIS A 402 10.86 6.89 -21.49
C HIS A 402 10.49 5.45 -21.83
N LEU A 403 9.18 5.12 -21.93
CA LEU A 403 8.72 3.80 -22.35
C LEU A 403 9.22 3.45 -23.75
N GLU A 404 9.16 4.38 -24.70
CA GLU A 404 9.69 4.18 -26.06
C GLU A 404 11.19 3.88 -26.07
N HIS A 405 11.98 4.58 -25.25
CA HIS A 405 13.42 4.29 -25.08
C HIS A 405 13.67 2.91 -24.45
N CYS A 406 12.74 2.38 -23.67
CA CYS A 406 12.79 1.01 -23.17
C CYS A 406 12.22 -0.03 -24.16
N GLY A 407 11.81 0.40 -25.36
CA GLY A 407 11.31 -0.44 -26.43
C GLY A 407 9.82 -0.75 -26.37
N VAL A 408 9.03 0.09 -25.67
CA VAL A 408 7.58 -0.05 -25.56
C VAL A 408 6.90 1.13 -26.25
N THR A 409 6.11 0.88 -27.27
CA THR A 409 5.26 1.91 -27.87
C THR A 409 3.87 1.85 -27.24
N VAL A 410 3.48 2.91 -26.53
CA VAL A 410 2.15 3.04 -25.89
C VAL A 410 1.39 4.19 -26.55
N ARG A 411 0.18 3.91 -27.02
CA ARG A 411 -0.72 4.92 -27.57
C ARG A 411 -1.96 5.03 -26.70
N ILE A 412 -1.98 6.09 -25.87
CA ILE A 412 -3.11 6.42 -24.99
C ILE A 412 -4.10 7.27 -25.79
N ASN A 413 -5.37 6.89 -25.75
CA ASN A 413 -6.45 7.72 -26.28
C ASN A 413 -6.96 8.60 -25.13
N GLU A 414 -6.89 9.93 -25.29
CA GLU A 414 -7.33 10.90 -24.29
C GLU A 414 -8.79 10.72 -23.89
N ASN A 415 -9.66 10.35 -24.83
CA ASN A 415 -11.08 10.10 -24.58
C ASN A 415 -11.35 8.82 -23.77
N THR A 416 -10.34 7.96 -23.60
CA THR A 416 -10.37 6.69 -22.86
C THR A 416 -9.25 6.60 -21.85
N SER A 417 -8.94 7.70 -21.20
CA SER A 417 -7.96 7.80 -20.13
C SER A 417 -8.43 8.74 -19.01
N THR A 418 -7.96 8.45 -17.81
CA THR A 418 -8.16 9.30 -16.64
C THR A 418 -6.85 9.46 -15.93
N VAL A 419 -6.44 10.70 -15.68
CA VAL A 419 -5.26 11.05 -14.89
C VAL A 419 -5.68 11.24 -13.43
N THR A 420 -4.83 10.82 -12.51
CA THR A 420 -4.97 11.13 -11.08
C THR A 420 -3.65 11.71 -10.58
N THR A 421 -3.71 12.91 -10.00
CA THR A 421 -2.57 13.69 -9.53
C THR A 421 -2.41 13.62 -8.00
N PRO A 422 -1.29 14.11 -7.44
CA PRO A 422 -1.18 14.27 -5.98
C PRO A 422 -2.26 15.15 -5.37
N THR A 423 -2.77 16.17 -6.09
CA THR A 423 -3.92 17.00 -5.67
C THR A 423 -5.19 16.17 -5.55
N ASP A 424 -5.46 15.32 -6.54
CA ASP A 424 -6.62 14.42 -6.48
C ASP A 424 -6.52 13.44 -5.31
N PHE A 425 -5.32 12.87 -5.08
CA PHE A 425 -5.09 12.01 -3.92
C PHE A 425 -5.26 12.76 -2.59
N ALA A 426 -4.82 14.02 -2.48
CA ALA A 426 -5.02 14.83 -1.29
C ALA A 426 -6.50 15.10 -1.02
N ASN A 427 -7.29 15.34 -2.07
CA ASN A 427 -8.73 15.54 -1.99
C ASN A 427 -9.47 14.25 -1.63
N MET A 428 -9.08 13.11 -2.20
CA MET A 428 -9.65 11.81 -1.87
C MET A 428 -9.29 11.36 -0.45
N PHE A 429 -8.07 11.66 0.01
CA PHE A 429 -7.53 11.20 1.29
C PHE A 429 -7.00 12.40 2.12
N PRO A 430 -7.89 13.14 2.81
CA PRO A 430 -7.53 14.35 3.53
C PRO A 430 -6.42 14.14 4.56
N GLY A 431 -5.61 15.18 4.74
CA GLY A 431 -4.49 15.19 5.69
C GLY A 431 -3.22 14.52 5.20
N THR A 432 -3.23 13.95 3.98
CA THR A 432 -2.07 13.26 3.40
C THR A 432 -1.16 14.16 2.57
N GLY A 433 -1.70 15.25 1.99
CA GLY A 433 -1.03 16.01 0.92
C GLY A 433 -0.79 15.20 -0.35
N GLY A 434 -1.58 14.13 -0.55
CA GLY A 434 -1.44 13.18 -1.65
C GLY A 434 -0.49 12.02 -1.35
N ALA A 435 0.13 11.93 -0.18
CA ALA A 435 0.96 10.80 0.21
C ALA A 435 0.15 9.50 0.21
N LEU A 436 0.66 8.47 -0.48
CA LEU A 436 -0.08 7.22 -0.65
C LEU A 436 0.11 6.24 0.50
N PHE A 437 1.22 6.35 1.25
CA PHE A 437 1.67 5.38 2.24
C PHE A 437 1.81 5.96 3.66
N GLY A 438 1.26 7.15 3.91
CA GLY A 438 1.41 7.88 5.17
C GLY A 438 2.80 8.48 5.32
N ALA A 439 3.51 8.18 6.41
CA ALA A 439 4.90 8.62 6.59
C ALA A 439 5.90 7.71 5.85
N ALA A 440 6.96 8.31 5.29
CA ALA A 440 8.06 7.55 4.70
C ALA A 440 8.87 6.79 5.76
N CYS A 441 9.39 5.63 5.40
CA CYS A 441 10.26 4.82 6.26
C CYS A 441 11.74 5.18 6.02
N HIS A 442 12.10 6.46 6.21
CA HIS A 442 13.47 6.95 6.06
C HIS A 442 14.19 6.87 7.41
N SER A 443 14.64 5.77 7.80
CA SER A 443 15.46 5.34 8.93
C SER A 443 14.83 4.15 9.68
N TRP A 444 15.65 3.44 10.45
CA TRP A 444 15.16 2.34 11.30
C TRP A 444 14.14 2.79 12.36
N ARG A 445 14.22 4.06 12.84
CA ARG A 445 13.30 4.62 13.83
C ARG A 445 11.92 4.84 13.27
N ALA A 446 11.80 5.17 11.98
CA ALA A 446 10.52 5.50 11.35
C ALA A 446 9.50 4.35 11.47
N SER A 447 9.96 3.10 11.43
CA SER A 447 9.09 1.93 11.61
C SER A 447 8.41 1.85 12.99
N PHE A 448 9.07 2.38 14.05
CA PHE A 448 8.54 2.41 15.42
C PHE A 448 7.76 3.69 15.74
N GLN A 449 7.76 4.67 14.86
CA GLN A 449 7.12 5.96 15.06
C GLN A 449 5.66 5.99 14.55
N ARG A 450 5.20 4.93 13.90
CA ARG A 450 3.81 4.82 13.50
C ARG A 450 2.93 4.61 14.73
N PRO A 451 1.76 5.30 14.84
CA PRO A 451 0.82 5.04 15.91
C PRO A 451 0.40 3.58 15.95
N THR A 452 0.17 3.06 17.13
CA THR A 452 -0.42 1.74 17.34
C THR A 452 -1.96 1.83 17.28
N VAL A 453 -2.62 0.68 17.28
CA VAL A 453 -4.09 0.61 17.14
C VAL A 453 -4.86 1.25 18.31
N ARG A 454 -4.26 1.36 19.50
CA ARG A 454 -4.88 2.08 20.63
C ARG A 454 -4.44 3.53 20.64
N ALA A 455 -5.38 4.45 20.51
CA ALA A 455 -5.12 5.87 20.69
C ALA A 455 -5.02 6.24 22.19
N LYS A 456 -4.58 7.46 22.50
CA LYS A 456 -4.50 7.95 23.89
C LYS A 456 -5.85 8.26 24.52
N ILE A 457 -6.89 8.45 23.71
CA ILE A 457 -8.26 8.67 24.18
C ILE A 457 -8.93 7.30 24.34
N PRO A 458 -9.41 6.92 25.53
CA PRO A 458 -10.12 5.68 25.73
C PRO A 458 -11.33 5.55 24.79
N GLY A 459 -11.52 4.35 24.23
CA GLY A 459 -12.57 4.09 23.26
C GLY A 459 -12.25 4.51 21.82
N LEU A 460 -11.12 5.20 21.58
CA LEU A 460 -10.66 5.51 20.23
C LEU A 460 -9.57 4.52 19.78
N TYR A 461 -9.81 3.91 18.63
CA TYR A 461 -8.89 2.98 17.98
C TYR A 461 -8.54 3.46 16.58
N LEU A 462 -7.41 2.99 16.06
CA LEU A 462 -6.86 3.38 14.77
C LEU A 462 -6.64 2.14 13.91
N ALA A 463 -6.84 2.27 12.59
CA ALA A 463 -6.49 1.27 11.59
C ALA A 463 -6.03 1.95 10.30
N GLY A 464 -5.49 1.17 9.36
CA GLY A 464 -5.08 1.66 8.04
C GLY A 464 -3.56 1.77 7.86
N GLY A 465 -3.14 2.19 6.68
CA GLY A 465 -1.74 2.18 6.26
C GLY A 465 -0.82 3.19 6.95
N SER A 466 -1.36 4.20 7.64
CA SER A 466 -0.59 5.15 8.44
C SER A 466 -0.40 4.69 9.91
N VAL A 467 -1.02 3.56 10.27
CA VAL A 467 -0.93 2.91 11.58
C VAL A 467 0.00 1.70 11.49
N HIS A 468 0.55 1.25 12.61
CA HIS A 468 1.34 0.00 12.64
C HIS A 468 0.48 -1.20 12.15
N PRO A 469 1.02 -2.13 11.35
CA PRO A 469 2.42 -2.29 10.92
C PRO A 469 2.88 -1.36 9.79
N GLY A 470 1.99 -0.69 9.09
CA GLY A 470 2.35 0.28 8.07
C GLY A 470 1.57 0.17 6.77
N PRO A 471 2.11 0.69 5.67
CA PRO A 471 1.46 0.72 4.37
C PRO A 471 1.51 -0.64 3.65
N GLY A 472 0.65 -0.76 2.65
CA GLY A 472 0.40 -1.97 1.89
C GLY A 472 -0.96 -2.57 2.25
N VAL A 473 -1.64 -3.18 1.28
CA VAL A 473 -3.00 -3.72 1.48
C VAL A 473 -3.03 -4.77 2.60
N PRO A 474 -2.12 -5.77 2.64
CA PRO A 474 -2.11 -6.74 3.73
C PRO A 474 -1.75 -6.11 5.08
N MET A 475 -0.86 -5.11 5.12
CA MET A 475 -0.50 -4.42 6.35
C MET A 475 -1.66 -3.60 6.91
N ALA A 476 -2.37 -2.85 6.06
CA ALA A 476 -3.55 -2.10 6.46
C ALA A 476 -4.69 -3.03 6.92
N ALA A 477 -4.88 -4.18 6.27
CA ALA A 477 -5.81 -5.21 6.70
C ALA A 477 -5.42 -5.78 8.08
N LEU A 478 -4.14 -6.10 8.27
CA LEU A 478 -3.60 -6.59 9.54
C LEU A 478 -3.79 -5.58 10.69
N SER A 479 -3.65 -4.27 10.41
CA SER A 479 -3.94 -3.23 11.40
C SER A 479 -5.42 -3.24 11.82
N GLY A 480 -6.34 -3.46 10.88
CA GLY A 480 -7.77 -3.63 11.15
C GLY A 480 -8.08 -4.85 12.01
N LYS A 481 -7.46 -6.00 11.71
CA LYS A 481 -7.55 -7.22 12.52
C LYS A 481 -7.02 -6.99 13.93
N THR A 482 -5.88 -6.31 14.05
CA THR A 482 -5.26 -5.99 15.35
C THR A 482 -6.13 -5.03 16.17
N ALA A 483 -6.74 -4.03 15.51
CA ALA A 483 -7.68 -3.11 16.16
C ALA A 483 -8.94 -3.84 16.63
N ALA A 484 -9.49 -4.75 15.84
CA ALA A 484 -10.63 -5.57 16.24
C ALA A 484 -10.30 -6.44 17.45
N ALA A 485 -9.15 -7.10 17.45
CA ALA A 485 -8.70 -7.90 18.61
C ALA A 485 -8.52 -7.05 19.87
N ALA A 486 -7.99 -5.82 19.72
CA ALA A 486 -7.86 -4.87 20.83
C ALA A 486 -9.22 -4.46 21.39
N ILE A 487 -10.20 -4.14 20.54
CA ILE A 487 -11.56 -3.77 20.93
C ILE A 487 -12.27 -4.93 21.65
N LEU A 488 -12.16 -6.14 21.13
CA LEU A 488 -12.73 -7.36 21.75
C LEU A 488 -12.16 -7.54 23.16
N SER A 489 -10.84 -7.53 23.28
CA SER A 489 -10.12 -7.68 24.56
C SER A 489 -10.50 -6.62 25.58
N ASP A 490 -10.50 -5.34 25.18
CA ASP A 490 -10.79 -4.20 26.07
C ASP A 490 -12.29 -4.15 26.46
N SER A 491 -13.15 -4.82 25.68
CA SER A 491 -14.59 -4.95 25.96
C SER A 491 -14.93 -6.23 26.73
N GLY A 492 -13.95 -7.09 27.06
CA GLY A 492 -14.18 -8.35 27.76
C GLY A 492 -14.95 -9.40 26.94
N VAL A 493 -14.98 -9.26 25.63
CA VAL A 493 -15.60 -10.22 24.69
C VAL A 493 -14.54 -11.25 24.29
N LYS A 494 -14.87 -12.55 24.47
CA LYS A 494 -13.99 -13.66 24.10
C LYS A 494 -14.28 -14.15 22.69
#